data_b56faefec0f2252c278276d199dcf08f
#
_entry.id   b56faefec0f2252c278276d199dcf08f
#
_cell.length_a   1.000
_cell.length_b   1.000
_cell.length_c   1.000
_cell.angle_alpha   90.00
_cell.angle_beta   90.00
_cell.angle_gamma   90.00
#
_symmetry.space_group_name_H-M   'P 1'
#
loop_
_entity.id
_entity.type
_entity.pdbx_description
1 polymer ?
#
loop_
_entity_poly.entity_id
_entity_poly.type
_entity_poly.pdbx_seq_one_letter_code
_entity_poly.pdbx_strand_id
1 'polypeptide(L)'
;LDYDMASFVHSKLRAKGISLRLNSNVTSFRQDGERIVTLLEDNSEIAADMVLLAIGVAPENSLAKQAGLKLGVKGSIVVNDRMETSVQDIYAVGDAIQVKHFVTEEDTVIALAGPANKQGRIAADNICGGDSHYQGSMGSTIIKIFDMTVAGTGLTEKVAKSMGIDCESVVLSPASHAGYYPGAKVMTMKVVFEKESLKLLGTQIVGSEGVDKRLDVLATAIHCGMKADMLKDLDLAYAPPFSSAKDPVNMAGFMIENISKEMIKQYHWDDIKDLPRDGSVTLLDTRTAYEYKSGHIDGYINIPVDDLRDRLNELDRSKTVYVICQSGLRSYIACRILSQN
;
A
#
# COMPACT_ATOMS: atom_id res chain seq x y z
N LEU A 1 2.41 5.19 1.70
CA LEU A 1 2.80 4.11 0.80
C LEU A 1 4.17 3.57 1.15
N ASP A 2 4.38 2.27 0.93
CA ASP A 2 5.71 1.69 0.87
C ASP A 2 6.46 2.19 -0.38
N TYR A 3 7.79 2.09 -0.38
CA TYR A 3 8.62 2.68 -1.44
C TYR A 3 8.33 2.09 -2.82
N ASP A 4 8.16 0.77 -2.91
CA ASP A 4 7.81 0.07 -4.14
C ASP A 4 6.49 0.58 -4.74
N MET A 5 5.46 0.77 -3.92
CA MET A 5 4.17 1.33 -4.34
C MET A 5 4.26 2.83 -4.66
N ALA A 6 5.04 3.59 -3.90
CA ALA A 6 5.27 5.01 -4.15
C ALA A 6 6.03 5.25 -5.46
N SER A 7 6.87 4.31 -5.91
CA SER A 7 7.65 4.42 -7.15
C SER A 7 6.78 4.60 -8.38
N PHE A 8 5.58 4.00 -8.43
CA PHE A 8 4.59 4.21 -9.51
C PHE A 8 4.10 5.66 -9.54
N VAL A 9 3.84 6.24 -8.37
CA VAL A 9 3.44 7.64 -8.23
C VAL A 9 4.58 8.56 -8.67
N HIS A 10 5.80 8.30 -8.22
CA HIS A 10 6.99 9.08 -8.61
C HIS A 10 7.21 9.04 -10.13
N SER A 11 7.10 7.87 -10.74
CA SER A 11 7.22 7.71 -12.19
C SER A 11 6.14 8.51 -12.93
N LYS A 12 4.88 8.46 -12.46
CA LYS A 12 3.77 9.20 -13.05
C LYS A 12 3.97 10.72 -12.98
N LEU A 13 4.40 11.23 -11.83
CA LEU A 13 4.66 12.65 -11.62
C LEU A 13 5.78 13.15 -12.57
N ARG A 14 6.89 12.42 -12.65
CA ARG A 14 7.99 12.74 -13.57
C ARG A 14 7.54 12.71 -15.04
N ALA A 15 6.76 11.70 -15.44
CA ALA A 15 6.20 11.60 -16.79
C ALA A 15 5.25 12.76 -17.13
N LYS A 16 4.67 13.42 -16.13
CA LYS A 16 3.86 14.65 -16.28
C LYS A 16 4.69 15.94 -16.20
N GLY A 17 6.02 15.84 -16.19
CA GLY A 17 6.92 16.99 -16.16
C GLY A 17 7.11 17.64 -14.79
N ILE A 18 6.66 16.97 -13.71
CA ILE A 18 6.83 17.47 -12.35
C ILE A 18 8.26 17.15 -11.87
N SER A 19 9.00 18.17 -11.46
CA SER A 19 10.29 18.03 -10.81
C SER A 19 10.07 17.57 -9.36
N LEU A 20 10.29 16.29 -9.12
CA LEU A 20 10.10 15.67 -7.80
C LEU A 20 11.41 15.68 -7.02
N ARG A 21 11.44 16.37 -5.89
CA ARG A 21 12.56 16.37 -4.94
C ARG A 21 12.12 15.66 -3.66
N LEU A 22 12.69 14.51 -3.41
CA LEU A 22 12.46 13.71 -2.22
C LEU A 22 13.55 13.98 -1.20
N ASN A 23 13.24 13.81 0.11
CA ASN A 23 14.15 14.05 1.21
C ASN A 23 14.76 15.48 1.17
N SER A 24 13.94 16.47 0.77
CA SER A 24 14.37 17.86 0.59
C SER A 24 13.49 18.74 1.46
N ASN A 25 14.00 19.12 2.63
CA ASN A 25 13.28 19.99 3.58
C ASN A 25 13.38 21.44 3.17
N VAL A 26 12.26 22.16 3.25
CA VAL A 26 12.22 23.60 3.08
C VAL A 26 12.59 24.27 4.40
N THR A 27 13.54 25.21 4.34
CA THR A 27 14.02 25.93 5.54
C THR A 27 13.43 27.34 5.63
N SER A 28 13.24 28.03 4.50
CA SER A 28 12.68 29.37 4.50
C SER A 28 12.14 29.78 3.13
N PHE A 29 11.44 30.91 3.10
CA PHE A 29 10.97 31.59 1.91
C PHE A 29 11.45 33.03 1.92
N ARG A 30 11.80 33.57 0.74
CA ARG A 30 12.08 34.98 0.55
C ARG A 30 11.39 35.50 -0.69
N GLN A 31 11.02 36.77 -0.68
CA GLN A 31 10.52 37.45 -1.86
C GLN A 31 11.71 37.92 -2.72
N ASP A 32 11.62 37.73 -4.02
CA ASP A 32 12.61 38.18 -5.00
C ASP A 32 11.89 38.75 -6.24
N GLY A 33 11.68 40.06 -6.24
CA GLY A 33 10.79 40.71 -7.21
C GLY A 33 9.36 40.18 -7.10
N GLU A 34 8.81 39.67 -8.20
CA GLU A 34 7.47 39.06 -8.26
C GLU A 34 7.47 37.57 -7.89
N ARG A 35 8.63 36.94 -7.67
CA ARG A 35 8.77 35.51 -7.38
C ARG A 35 9.01 35.24 -5.90
N ILE A 36 8.66 34.04 -5.51
CA ILE A 36 8.98 33.47 -4.20
C ILE A 36 10.15 32.51 -4.40
N VAL A 37 11.23 32.73 -3.68
CA VAL A 37 12.37 31.80 -3.64
C VAL A 37 12.26 30.96 -2.39
N THR A 38 12.17 29.64 -2.60
CA THR A 38 12.16 28.63 -1.54
C THR A 38 13.58 28.14 -1.33
N LEU A 39 14.10 28.22 -0.09
CA LEU A 39 15.41 27.72 0.29
C LEU A 39 15.26 26.32 0.87
N LEU A 40 16.09 25.38 0.40
CA LEU A 40 16.14 24.01 0.89
C LEU A 40 17.30 23.81 1.88
N GLU A 41 17.24 22.70 2.63
CA GLU A 41 18.26 22.35 3.64
C GLU A 41 19.67 22.17 3.05
N ASP A 42 19.78 21.74 1.80
CA ASP A 42 21.02 21.61 1.03
C ASP A 42 21.55 22.95 0.47
N ASN A 43 20.95 24.07 0.86
CA ASN A 43 21.18 25.43 0.37
C ASN A 43 20.84 25.65 -1.11
N SER A 44 20.16 24.70 -1.76
CA SER A 44 19.62 24.95 -3.10
C SER A 44 18.36 25.82 -3.04
N GLU A 45 18.12 26.58 -4.12
CA GLU A 45 17.01 27.51 -4.22
C GLU A 45 16.07 27.11 -5.35
N ILE A 46 14.76 27.31 -5.13
CA ILE A 46 13.73 27.14 -6.16
C ILE A 46 12.91 28.41 -6.23
N ALA A 47 12.96 29.09 -7.37
CA ALA A 47 12.11 30.25 -7.65
C ALA A 47 10.79 29.82 -8.28
N ALA A 48 9.68 30.33 -7.75
CA ALA A 48 8.32 30.03 -8.23
C ALA A 48 7.44 31.27 -8.16
N ASP A 49 6.40 31.31 -8.99
CA ASP A 49 5.39 32.39 -8.98
C ASP A 49 4.39 32.17 -7.83
N MET A 50 4.22 30.91 -7.39
CA MET A 50 3.36 30.53 -6.27
C MET A 50 3.96 29.36 -5.49
N VAL A 51 3.78 29.36 -4.17
CA VAL A 51 4.15 28.26 -3.29
C VAL A 51 2.89 27.77 -2.57
N LEU A 52 2.61 26.45 -2.64
CA LEU A 52 1.54 25.80 -1.92
C LEU A 52 2.14 25.01 -0.75
N LEU A 53 1.74 25.36 0.48
CA LEU A 53 2.11 24.62 1.69
C LEU A 53 1.12 23.49 1.93
N ALA A 54 1.58 22.23 1.80
CA ALA A 54 0.81 21.04 2.03
C ALA A 54 1.56 20.08 2.96
N ILE A 55 2.03 20.60 4.11
CA ILE A 55 2.92 19.92 5.06
C ILE A 55 2.18 19.14 6.16
N GLY A 56 0.86 18.95 6.01
CA GLY A 56 0.00 18.28 6.99
C GLY A 56 -0.69 19.25 7.92
N VAL A 57 -1.41 18.69 8.89
CA VAL A 57 -2.24 19.42 9.86
C VAL A 57 -1.89 19.02 11.28
N ALA A 58 -2.08 19.93 12.22
CA ALA A 58 -2.04 19.66 13.64
C ALA A 58 -3.42 19.93 14.24
N PRO A 59 -3.86 19.17 15.26
CA PRO A 59 -5.08 19.44 15.97
C PRO A 59 -5.13 20.85 16.55
N GLU A 60 -6.19 21.63 16.28
CA GLU A 60 -6.42 22.87 16.99
C GLU A 60 -6.96 22.54 18.38
N ASN A 61 -6.14 22.69 19.39
CA ASN A 61 -6.40 22.23 20.76
C ASN A 61 -6.36 23.34 21.81
N SER A 62 -6.27 24.60 21.41
CA SER A 62 -6.12 25.73 22.33
C SER A 62 -7.26 25.85 23.34
N LEU A 63 -8.52 25.73 22.88
CA LEU A 63 -9.70 25.74 23.75
C LEU A 63 -9.75 24.50 24.66
N ALA A 64 -9.43 23.33 24.13
CA ALA A 64 -9.38 22.08 24.90
C ALA A 64 -8.36 22.18 26.04
N LYS A 65 -7.18 22.74 25.74
CA LYS A 65 -6.11 22.98 26.72
C LYS A 65 -6.53 23.98 27.81
N GLN A 66 -7.18 25.07 27.43
CA GLN A 66 -7.71 26.07 28.38
C GLN A 66 -8.81 25.49 29.27
N ALA A 67 -9.65 24.60 28.72
CA ALA A 67 -10.70 23.90 29.46
C ALA A 67 -10.18 22.73 30.32
N GLY A 68 -8.86 22.46 30.32
CA GLY A 68 -8.26 21.38 31.11
C GLY A 68 -8.53 19.97 30.58
N LEU A 69 -8.88 19.81 29.29
CA LEU A 69 -9.07 18.49 28.68
C LEU A 69 -7.73 17.75 28.56
N LYS A 70 -7.78 16.43 28.75
CA LYS A 70 -6.60 15.57 28.52
C LYS A 70 -6.24 15.57 27.04
N LEU A 71 -4.96 15.84 26.75
CA LEU A 71 -4.40 15.77 25.40
C LEU A 71 -3.50 14.52 25.28
N GLY A 72 -3.46 13.94 24.09
CA GLY A 72 -2.73 12.72 23.76
C GLY A 72 -1.77 12.89 22.60
N VAL A 73 -1.74 11.89 21.72
CA VAL A 73 -0.81 11.82 20.57
C VAL A 73 -0.90 13.09 19.72
N LYS A 74 0.25 13.68 19.40
CA LYS A 74 0.35 14.93 18.61
C LYS A 74 -0.49 16.11 19.14
N GLY A 75 -0.85 16.11 20.43
CA GLY A 75 -1.70 17.14 21.04
C GLY A 75 -3.16 17.00 20.73
N SER A 76 -3.63 15.86 20.24
CA SER A 76 -5.03 15.56 19.99
C SER A 76 -5.84 15.43 21.30
N ILE A 77 -7.13 15.68 21.24
CA ILE A 77 -8.03 15.55 22.39
C ILE A 77 -8.28 14.07 22.66
N VAL A 78 -8.03 13.61 23.88
CA VAL A 78 -8.33 12.24 24.30
C VAL A 78 -9.84 12.09 24.51
N VAL A 79 -10.42 11.09 23.85
CA VAL A 79 -11.80 10.69 24.02
C VAL A 79 -11.87 9.19 24.28
N ASN A 80 -12.97 8.74 24.90
CA ASN A 80 -13.32 7.33 24.95
C ASN A 80 -14.05 6.89 23.67
N ASP A 81 -14.46 5.64 23.59
CA ASP A 81 -15.20 5.09 22.44
C ASP A 81 -16.62 5.65 22.28
N ARG A 82 -17.13 6.36 23.30
CA ARG A 82 -18.40 7.10 23.25
C ARG A 82 -18.25 8.55 22.81
N MET A 83 -17.04 8.99 22.45
CA MET A 83 -16.64 10.36 22.09
C MET A 83 -16.68 11.34 23.27
N GLU A 84 -16.70 10.88 24.50
CA GLU A 84 -16.61 11.68 25.71
C GLU A 84 -15.16 12.05 26.01
N THR A 85 -14.91 13.30 26.39
CA THR A 85 -13.59 13.78 26.81
C THR A 85 -13.30 13.43 28.27
N SER A 86 -12.15 13.87 28.78
CA SER A 86 -11.78 13.72 30.20
C SER A 86 -12.61 14.60 31.15
N VAL A 87 -13.44 15.48 30.65
CA VAL A 87 -14.33 16.37 31.44
C VAL A 87 -15.77 16.04 31.12
N GLN A 88 -16.55 15.82 32.14
CA GLN A 88 -17.97 15.46 32.04
C GLN A 88 -18.75 16.46 31.15
N ASP A 89 -19.71 15.93 30.37
CA ASP A 89 -20.58 16.68 29.47
C ASP A 89 -19.89 17.43 28.33
N ILE A 90 -18.58 17.10 28.08
CA ILE A 90 -17.84 17.61 26.93
C ILE A 90 -17.48 16.45 26.01
N TYR A 91 -17.88 16.57 24.73
CA TYR A 91 -17.60 15.62 23.66
C TYR A 91 -16.64 16.24 22.65
N ALA A 92 -15.84 15.40 22.00
CA ALA A 92 -14.97 15.83 20.90
C ALA A 92 -14.99 14.81 19.78
N VAL A 93 -14.92 15.27 18.51
CA VAL A 93 -15.00 14.45 17.31
C VAL A 93 -14.13 15.04 16.19
N GLY A 94 -13.89 14.27 15.15
CA GLY A 94 -13.21 14.71 13.92
C GLY A 94 -11.70 14.76 14.03
N ASP A 95 -11.07 15.64 13.26
CA ASP A 95 -9.63 15.66 13.02
C ASP A 95 -8.81 16.04 14.27
N ALA A 96 -9.45 16.61 15.29
CA ALA A 96 -8.79 17.07 16.50
C ALA A 96 -8.64 15.98 17.58
N ILE A 97 -9.24 14.80 17.42
CA ILE A 97 -9.27 13.78 18.46
C ILE A 97 -8.24 12.67 18.25
N GLN A 98 -7.89 12.02 19.37
CA GLN A 98 -7.19 10.74 19.38
C GLN A 98 -8.19 9.60 19.17
N VAL A 99 -7.82 8.63 18.34
CA VAL A 99 -8.62 7.43 18.09
C VAL A 99 -7.76 6.17 18.20
N LYS A 100 -8.39 5.02 18.34
CA LYS A 100 -7.70 3.73 18.17
C LYS A 100 -7.53 3.39 16.69
N HIS A 101 -6.32 2.96 16.32
CA HIS A 101 -6.10 2.35 15.02
C HIS A 101 -6.68 0.93 15.04
N PHE A 102 -7.60 0.63 14.12
CA PHE A 102 -8.39 -0.60 14.14
C PHE A 102 -7.55 -1.90 14.13
N VAL A 103 -6.41 -1.90 13.42
CA VAL A 103 -5.58 -3.12 13.29
C VAL A 103 -4.63 -3.31 14.47
N THR A 104 -4.08 -2.22 15.03
CA THR A 104 -3.04 -2.27 16.07
C THR A 104 -3.56 -1.98 17.46
N GLU A 105 -4.76 -1.42 17.57
CA GLU A 105 -5.35 -0.91 18.81
C GLU A 105 -4.55 0.21 19.49
N GLU A 106 -3.51 0.72 18.82
CA GLU A 106 -2.71 1.84 19.31
C GLU A 106 -3.41 3.17 19.12
N ASP A 107 -3.06 4.12 19.98
CA ASP A 107 -3.54 5.49 19.91
C ASP A 107 -2.94 6.23 18.71
N THR A 108 -3.77 6.87 17.91
CA THR A 108 -3.36 7.59 16.71
C THR A 108 -4.28 8.78 16.40
N VAL A 109 -3.93 9.55 15.40
CA VAL A 109 -4.78 10.61 14.82
C VAL A 109 -5.05 10.23 13.36
N ILE A 110 -6.32 10.18 12.99
CA ILE A 110 -6.78 9.87 11.63
C ILE A 110 -7.72 10.98 11.17
N ALA A 111 -7.15 11.99 10.53
CA ALA A 111 -7.87 13.17 10.04
C ALA A 111 -8.54 12.86 8.68
N LEU A 112 -9.70 12.23 8.71
CA LEU A 112 -10.48 11.81 7.55
C LEU A 112 -11.97 12.04 7.76
N ALA A 113 -12.66 12.48 6.70
CA ALA A 113 -14.09 12.83 6.74
C ALA A 113 -15.00 11.63 7.08
N GLY A 114 -14.66 10.42 6.62
CA GLY A 114 -15.44 9.21 6.93
C GLY A 114 -15.50 8.89 8.42
N PRO A 115 -14.35 8.76 9.10
CA PRO A 115 -14.28 8.67 10.56
C PRO A 115 -15.01 9.81 11.28
N ALA A 116 -14.74 11.07 10.89
CA ALA A 116 -15.37 12.25 11.51
C ALA A 116 -16.90 12.20 11.48
N ASN A 117 -17.51 11.80 10.36
CA ASN A 117 -18.94 11.64 10.23
C ASN A 117 -19.52 10.57 11.18
N LYS A 118 -18.85 9.42 11.28
CA LYS A 118 -19.26 8.34 12.19
C LYS A 118 -19.17 8.79 13.66
N GLN A 119 -18.09 9.47 14.01
CA GLN A 119 -17.86 10.02 15.36
C GLN A 119 -18.93 11.06 15.72
N GLY A 120 -19.27 11.97 14.79
CA GLY A 120 -20.32 12.97 15.00
C GLY A 120 -21.69 12.34 15.30
N ARG A 121 -22.03 11.26 14.59
CA ARG A 121 -23.26 10.51 14.86
C ARG A 121 -23.22 9.84 16.23
N ILE A 122 -22.13 9.15 16.58
CA ILE A 122 -21.97 8.48 17.88
C ILE A 122 -22.06 9.49 19.03
N ALA A 123 -21.40 10.64 18.91
CA ALA A 123 -21.50 11.70 19.90
C ALA A 123 -22.96 12.21 20.07
N ALA A 124 -23.65 12.43 18.96
CA ALA A 124 -25.07 12.88 19.00
C ALA A 124 -25.97 11.82 19.66
N ASP A 125 -25.81 10.54 19.30
CA ASP A 125 -26.56 9.45 19.91
C ASP A 125 -26.35 9.41 21.44
N ASN A 126 -25.08 9.53 21.88
CA ASN A 126 -24.74 9.47 23.30
C ASN A 126 -25.17 10.72 24.10
N ILE A 127 -25.09 11.91 23.52
CA ILE A 127 -25.63 13.15 24.09
C ILE A 127 -27.14 13.03 24.33
N CYS A 128 -27.85 12.31 23.47
CA CYS A 128 -29.27 12.04 23.60
C CYS A 128 -29.63 10.85 24.50
N GLY A 129 -28.67 10.29 25.24
CA GLY A 129 -28.85 9.17 26.15
C GLY A 129 -28.74 7.78 25.52
N GLY A 130 -28.21 7.68 24.31
CA GLY A 130 -27.91 6.42 23.64
C GLY A 130 -26.65 5.74 24.18
N ASP A 131 -26.32 4.58 23.60
CA ASP A 131 -25.12 3.77 23.94
C ASP A 131 -24.41 3.30 22.67
N SER A 132 -23.87 4.26 21.91
CA SER A 132 -23.16 4.04 20.66
C SER A 132 -21.64 4.09 20.90
N HIS A 133 -20.90 3.16 20.25
CA HIS A 133 -19.45 3.00 20.45
C HIS A 133 -18.69 3.08 19.12
N TYR A 134 -17.55 3.76 19.14
CA TYR A 134 -16.65 3.89 18.02
C TYR A 134 -15.57 2.81 18.07
N GLN A 135 -15.46 2.03 17.00
CA GLN A 135 -14.51 0.90 16.93
C GLN A 135 -13.13 1.26 16.38
N GLY A 136 -12.81 2.54 16.25
CA GLY A 136 -11.57 2.98 15.65
C GLY A 136 -11.62 3.10 14.13
N SER A 137 -10.45 3.29 13.51
CA SER A 137 -10.33 3.45 12.06
C SER A 137 -9.07 2.80 11.53
N MET A 138 -9.14 2.27 10.31
CA MET A 138 -7.99 1.74 9.55
C MET A 138 -7.28 2.81 8.73
N GLY A 139 -7.80 4.04 8.66
CA GLY A 139 -7.26 5.08 7.82
C GLY A 139 -7.42 4.82 6.32
N SER A 140 -8.54 4.24 5.89
CA SER A 140 -8.81 3.99 4.47
C SER A 140 -8.83 5.29 3.69
N THR A 141 -7.94 5.41 2.71
CA THR A 141 -7.73 6.61 1.90
C THR A 141 -7.70 6.28 0.42
N ILE A 142 -8.17 7.23 -0.39
CA ILE A 142 -8.09 7.16 -1.84
C ILE A 142 -7.87 8.56 -2.40
N ILE A 143 -6.94 8.68 -3.36
CA ILE A 143 -6.68 9.94 -4.05
C ILE A 143 -6.55 9.70 -5.55
N LYS A 144 -6.84 10.73 -6.31
CA LYS A 144 -6.62 10.75 -7.76
C LYS A 144 -5.45 11.67 -8.11
N ILE A 145 -4.47 11.13 -8.83
CA ILE A 145 -3.28 11.84 -9.31
C ILE A 145 -3.31 11.77 -10.83
N PHE A 146 -3.80 12.81 -11.50
CA PHE A 146 -4.11 12.81 -12.94
C PHE A 146 -5.10 11.68 -13.30
N ASP A 147 -4.65 10.72 -14.09
CA ASP A 147 -5.40 9.52 -14.50
C ASP A 147 -5.08 8.29 -13.65
N MET A 148 -4.25 8.44 -12.63
CA MET A 148 -3.90 7.40 -11.66
C MET A 148 -4.71 7.54 -10.39
N THR A 149 -5.20 6.44 -9.87
CA THR A 149 -5.82 6.31 -8.55
C THR A 149 -4.85 5.62 -7.61
N VAL A 150 -4.68 6.17 -6.42
CA VAL A 150 -3.82 5.62 -5.36
C VAL A 150 -4.67 5.44 -4.12
N ALA A 151 -4.67 4.26 -3.56
CA ALA A 151 -5.51 3.95 -2.41
C ALA A 151 -4.78 3.04 -1.41
N GLY A 152 -5.18 3.10 -0.15
CA GLY A 152 -4.63 2.25 0.90
C GLY A 152 -5.51 2.19 2.13
N THR A 153 -5.39 1.11 2.89
CA THR A 153 -6.07 0.89 4.17
C THR A 153 -5.22 0.01 5.08
N GLY A 154 -5.35 0.20 6.39
CA GLY A 154 -4.57 -0.55 7.37
C GLY A 154 -3.09 -0.16 7.38
N LEU A 155 -2.22 -1.11 7.69
CA LEU A 155 -0.79 -0.88 7.81
C LEU A 155 -0.06 -1.01 6.47
N THR A 156 0.94 -0.17 6.25
CA THR A 156 1.97 -0.45 5.26
C THR A 156 2.95 -1.48 5.83
N GLU A 157 3.65 -2.19 4.96
CA GLU A 157 4.69 -3.15 5.39
C GLU A 157 5.78 -2.46 6.25
N LYS A 158 6.19 -1.26 5.83
CA LYS A 158 7.16 -0.45 6.59
C LYS A 158 6.68 -0.17 8.02
N VAL A 159 5.41 0.21 8.20
CA VAL A 159 4.84 0.47 9.52
C VAL A 159 4.74 -0.82 10.33
N ALA A 160 4.23 -1.91 9.75
CA ALA A 160 4.15 -3.20 10.43
C ALA A 160 5.52 -3.67 10.93
N LYS A 161 6.55 -3.62 10.07
CA LYS A 161 7.94 -3.95 10.46
C LYS A 161 8.49 -3.03 11.55
N SER A 162 8.20 -1.71 11.50
CA SER A 162 8.66 -0.76 12.53
C SER A 162 8.02 -0.99 13.90
N MET A 163 6.85 -1.64 13.93
CA MET A 163 6.15 -2.06 15.16
C MET A 163 6.60 -3.45 15.64
N GLY A 164 7.53 -4.10 14.95
CA GLY A 164 8.02 -5.43 15.31
C GLY A 164 7.05 -6.57 14.92
N ILE A 165 6.07 -6.30 14.06
CA ILE A 165 5.15 -7.34 13.57
C ILE A 165 5.89 -8.18 12.53
N ASP A 166 5.95 -9.51 12.73
CA ASP A 166 6.49 -10.43 11.72
C ASP A 166 5.48 -10.58 10.58
N CYS A 167 5.65 -9.75 9.57
CA CYS A 167 4.75 -9.65 8.44
C CYS A 167 5.43 -10.04 7.12
N GLU A 168 4.60 -10.41 6.18
CA GLU A 168 4.95 -10.69 4.79
C GLU A 168 4.04 -9.87 3.89
N SER A 169 4.43 -9.70 2.63
CA SER A 169 3.59 -9.02 1.64
C SER A 169 3.61 -9.74 0.30
N VAL A 170 2.51 -9.66 -0.43
CA VAL A 170 2.45 -10.04 -1.83
C VAL A 170 2.20 -8.82 -2.70
N VAL A 171 2.93 -8.74 -3.82
CA VAL A 171 2.75 -7.70 -4.82
C VAL A 171 2.36 -8.35 -6.14
N LEU A 172 1.25 -7.90 -6.70
CA LEU A 172 0.71 -8.41 -7.96
C LEU A 172 0.24 -7.26 -8.84
N SER A 173 0.32 -7.46 -10.16
CA SER A 173 -0.09 -6.45 -11.14
C SER A 173 -1.13 -7.01 -12.13
N PRO A 174 -2.35 -7.30 -11.65
CA PRO A 174 -3.44 -7.80 -12.49
C PRO A 174 -4.06 -6.69 -13.33
N ALA A 175 -4.83 -7.11 -14.37
CA ALA A 175 -5.70 -6.20 -15.09
C ALA A 175 -6.95 -5.86 -14.28
N SER A 176 -7.52 -4.67 -14.51
CA SER A 176 -8.77 -4.19 -13.89
C SER A 176 -9.97 -5.08 -14.22
N HIS A 177 -9.97 -5.66 -15.41
CA HIS A 177 -10.98 -6.59 -15.91
C HIS A 177 -10.36 -7.56 -16.92
N ALA A 178 -11.18 -8.43 -17.54
CA ALA A 178 -10.74 -9.44 -18.51
C ALA A 178 -9.97 -8.79 -19.68
N GLY A 179 -8.72 -9.26 -19.89
CA GLY A 179 -7.82 -8.64 -20.88
C GLY A 179 -8.26 -8.75 -22.33
N TYR A 180 -9.18 -9.67 -22.64
CA TYR A 180 -9.80 -9.78 -23.97
C TYR A 180 -10.95 -8.79 -24.19
N TYR A 181 -11.43 -8.12 -23.13
CA TYR A 181 -12.42 -7.05 -23.23
C TYR A 181 -11.69 -5.68 -23.33
N PRO A 182 -12.13 -4.81 -24.27
CA PRO A 182 -11.42 -3.55 -24.53
C PRO A 182 -11.32 -2.65 -23.29
N GLY A 183 -10.19 -1.96 -23.15
CA GLY A 183 -10.00 -0.94 -22.13
C GLY A 183 -9.35 -1.42 -20.82
N ALA A 184 -9.01 -2.70 -20.69
CA ALA A 184 -8.36 -3.23 -19.50
C ALA A 184 -7.09 -2.44 -19.14
N LYS A 185 -6.95 -2.05 -17.88
CA LYS A 185 -5.80 -1.32 -17.33
C LYS A 185 -5.15 -2.15 -16.24
N VAL A 186 -3.83 -2.13 -16.21
CA VAL A 186 -3.07 -2.78 -15.13
C VAL A 186 -3.21 -1.95 -13.86
N MET A 187 -3.43 -2.61 -12.73
CA MET A 187 -3.25 -2.06 -11.40
C MET A 187 -2.16 -2.84 -10.66
N THR A 188 -1.46 -2.21 -9.74
CA THR A 188 -0.55 -2.90 -8.83
C THR A 188 -1.14 -2.85 -7.44
N MET A 189 -1.22 -4.02 -6.81
CA MET A 189 -1.76 -4.23 -5.48
C MET A 189 -0.70 -4.86 -4.60
N LYS A 190 -0.54 -4.33 -3.40
CA LYS A 190 0.27 -4.91 -2.33
C LYS A 190 -0.64 -5.24 -1.15
N VAL A 191 -0.59 -6.47 -0.69
CA VAL A 191 -1.34 -6.95 0.49
C VAL A 191 -0.35 -7.36 1.55
N VAL A 192 -0.49 -6.82 2.75
CA VAL A 192 0.38 -7.08 3.92
C VAL A 192 -0.38 -7.93 4.92
N PHE A 193 0.25 -8.97 5.41
CA PHE A 193 -0.34 -9.91 6.38
C PHE A 193 0.71 -10.41 7.38
N GLU A 194 0.27 -10.84 8.55
CA GLU A 194 1.11 -11.48 9.56
C GLU A 194 1.45 -12.91 9.13
N LYS A 195 2.72 -13.31 9.22
CA LYS A 195 3.18 -14.59 8.65
C LYS A 195 2.52 -15.83 9.26
N GLU A 196 2.45 -15.90 10.57
CA GLU A 196 1.97 -17.09 11.26
C GLU A 196 0.43 -17.19 11.26
N SER A 197 -0.23 -16.12 11.66
CA SER A 197 -1.68 -16.09 11.80
C SER A 197 -2.42 -15.89 10.48
N LEU A 198 -1.74 -15.38 9.45
CA LEU A 198 -2.29 -14.89 8.18
C LEU A 198 -3.30 -13.72 8.36
N LYS A 199 -3.26 -13.02 9.51
CA LYS A 199 -4.10 -11.86 9.75
C LYS A 199 -3.80 -10.78 8.71
N LEU A 200 -4.83 -10.29 8.04
CA LEU A 200 -4.71 -9.14 7.13
C LEU A 200 -4.35 -7.87 7.92
N LEU A 201 -3.27 -7.21 7.56
CA LEU A 201 -2.77 -5.99 8.21
C LEU A 201 -3.08 -4.74 7.41
N GLY A 202 -3.00 -4.81 6.08
CA GLY A 202 -3.26 -3.67 5.23
C GLY A 202 -3.04 -3.94 3.75
N THR A 203 -3.37 -2.94 2.95
CA THR A 203 -3.20 -2.99 1.49
C THR A 203 -2.93 -1.62 0.90
N GLN A 204 -2.24 -1.62 -0.23
CA GLN A 204 -1.98 -0.45 -1.05
C GLN A 204 -2.25 -0.82 -2.51
N ILE A 205 -2.97 0.04 -3.24
CA ILE A 205 -3.33 -0.22 -4.63
C ILE A 205 -3.07 1.04 -5.47
N VAL A 206 -2.42 0.86 -6.61
CA VAL A 206 -2.15 1.92 -7.59
C VAL A 206 -2.61 1.45 -8.96
N GLY A 207 -3.40 2.25 -9.63
CA GLY A 207 -3.93 1.94 -10.97
C GLY A 207 -4.80 3.05 -11.51
N SER A 208 -5.40 2.88 -12.68
CA SER A 208 -6.32 3.87 -13.24
C SER A 208 -7.80 3.49 -13.10
N GLU A 209 -8.09 2.19 -12.96
CA GLU A 209 -9.47 1.68 -12.90
C GLU A 209 -9.60 0.53 -11.91
N GLY A 210 -10.73 0.46 -11.21
CA GLY A 210 -11.10 -0.65 -10.32
C GLY A 210 -10.30 -0.73 -9.02
N VAL A 211 -9.55 0.31 -8.68
CA VAL A 211 -8.77 0.44 -7.45
C VAL A 211 -9.70 0.55 -6.24
N ASP A 212 -10.70 1.42 -6.33
CA ASP A 212 -11.73 1.66 -5.31
C ASP A 212 -12.47 0.39 -4.91
N LYS A 213 -13.00 -0.35 -5.90
CA LYS A 213 -13.70 -1.62 -5.68
C LYS A 213 -12.84 -2.60 -4.85
N ARG A 214 -11.56 -2.75 -5.20
CA ARG A 214 -10.67 -3.73 -4.53
C ARG A 214 -10.23 -3.25 -3.16
N LEU A 215 -10.04 -1.93 -3.00
CA LEU A 215 -9.75 -1.35 -1.70
C LEU A 215 -10.90 -1.62 -0.71
N ASP A 216 -12.15 -1.38 -1.11
CA ASP A 216 -13.30 -1.55 -0.23
C ASP A 216 -13.53 -3.02 0.14
N VAL A 217 -13.30 -3.96 -0.79
CA VAL A 217 -13.34 -5.40 -0.48
C VAL A 217 -12.29 -5.76 0.56
N LEU A 218 -11.03 -5.29 0.38
CA LEU A 218 -9.95 -5.58 1.32
C LEU A 218 -10.14 -4.87 2.67
N ALA A 219 -10.64 -3.64 2.68
CA ALA A 219 -11.00 -2.93 3.91
C ALA A 219 -12.09 -3.69 4.69
N THR A 220 -13.10 -4.21 3.98
CA THR A 220 -14.13 -5.06 4.58
C THR A 220 -13.55 -6.36 5.12
N ALA A 221 -12.67 -7.02 4.38
CA ALA A 221 -12.00 -8.25 4.81
C ALA A 221 -11.18 -8.02 6.09
N ILE A 222 -10.42 -6.92 6.18
CA ILE A 222 -9.67 -6.54 7.39
C ILE A 222 -10.65 -6.28 8.55
N HIS A 223 -11.72 -5.53 8.31
CA HIS A 223 -12.71 -5.20 9.33
C HIS A 223 -13.40 -6.44 9.91
N CYS A 224 -13.66 -7.44 9.06
CA CYS A 224 -14.25 -8.72 9.47
C CYS A 224 -13.23 -9.71 10.07
N GLY A 225 -11.97 -9.34 10.21
CA GLY A 225 -10.92 -10.21 10.74
C GLY A 225 -10.61 -11.42 9.85
N MET A 226 -10.82 -11.29 8.55
CA MET A 226 -10.56 -12.36 7.59
C MET A 226 -9.07 -12.67 7.50
N LYS A 227 -8.72 -13.95 7.38
CA LYS A 227 -7.34 -14.35 7.06
C LYS A 227 -7.03 -14.09 5.59
N ALA A 228 -5.78 -13.77 5.31
CA ALA A 228 -5.34 -13.34 3.97
C ALA A 228 -5.49 -14.45 2.90
N ASP A 229 -5.30 -15.71 3.25
CA ASP A 229 -5.51 -16.84 2.35
C ASP A 229 -6.98 -17.09 2.02
N MET A 230 -7.92 -16.66 2.87
CA MET A 230 -9.36 -16.76 2.61
C MET A 230 -9.85 -15.81 1.50
N LEU A 231 -9.05 -14.81 1.13
CA LEU A 231 -9.38 -13.91 0.01
C LEU A 231 -9.63 -14.67 -1.30
N LYS A 232 -9.02 -15.85 -1.47
CA LYS A 232 -9.21 -16.70 -2.65
C LYS A 232 -10.65 -17.25 -2.80
N ASP A 233 -11.35 -17.39 -1.68
CA ASP A 233 -12.67 -18.02 -1.58
C ASP A 233 -13.81 -17.01 -1.71
N LEU A 234 -13.52 -15.71 -1.80
CA LEU A 234 -14.52 -14.67 -1.96
C LEU A 234 -15.23 -14.82 -3.31
N ASP A 235 -16.57 -14.92 -3.26
CA ASP A 235 -17.42 -14.94 -4.46
C ASP A 235 -17.68 -13.49 -4.91
N LEU A 236 -16.82 -12.99 -5.78
CA LEU A 236 -16.86 -11.61 -6.25
C LEU A 236 -17.51 -11.51 -7.62
N ALA A 237 -18.34 -10.49 -7.82
CA ALA A 237 -19.08 -10.28 -9.05
C ALA A 237 -18.16 -10.16 -10.28
N TYR A 238 -18.43 -10.99 -11.29
CA TYR A 238 -17.69 -11.06 -12.54
C TYR A 238 -18.60 -10.93 -13.76
N ALA A 239 -18.18 -10.06 -14.66
CA ALA A 239 -18.45 -10.09 -16.09
C ALA A 239 -17.26 -9.39 -16.78
N PRO A 240 -16.97 -9.67 -18.08
CA PRO A 240 -15.77 -9.17 -18.76
C PRO A 240 -15.48 -7.67 -18.60
N PRO A 241 -16.49 -6.76 -18.63
CA PRO A 241 -16.24 -5.32 -18.46
C PRO A 241 -15.87 -4.89 -17.03
N PHE A 242 -16.12 -5.72 -16.00
CA PHE A 242 -16.04 -5.32 -14.58
C PHE A 242 -14.91 -5.99 -13.80
N SER A 243 -14.51 -7.19 -14.20
CA SER A 243 -13.47 -7.97 -13.52
C SER A 243 -12.90 -9.06 -14.42
N SER A 244 -11.99 -9.85 -13.88
CA SER A 244 -11.58 -11.16 -14.40
C SER A 244 -12.28 -12.27 -13.60
N ALA A 245 -12.39 -13.47 -14.16
CA ALA A 245 -12.95 -14.63 -13.45
C ALA A 245 -12.18 -14.94 -12.15
N LYS A 246 -10.87 -14.62 -12.11
CA LYS A 246 -10.09 -14.49 -10.89
C LYS A 246 -9.90 -12.99 -10.61
N ASP A 247 -10.72 -12.42 -9.71
CA ASP A 247 -10.56 -11.01 -9.33
C ASP A 247 -9.16 -10.79 -8.73
N PRO A 248 -8.57 -9.61 -8.89
CA PRO A 248 -7.32 -9.22 -8.22
C PRO A 248 -7.24 -9.60 -6.74
N VAL A 249 -8.34 -9.50 -5.99
CA VAL A 249 -8.40 -9.89 -4.59
C VAL A 249 -8.26 -11.41 -4.43
N ASN A 250 -8.95 -12.20 -5.26
CA ASN A 250 -8.78 -13.67 -5.24
C ASN A 250 -7.34 -14.06 -5.62
N MET A 251 -6.75 -13.37 -6.59
CA MET A 251 -5.36 -13.64 -6.99
C MET A 251 -4.38 -13.40 -5.83
N ALA A 252 -4.58 -12.35 -5.03
CA ALA A 252 -3.79 -12.12 -3.83
C ALA A 252 -3.92 -13.29 -2.84
N GLY A 253 -5.15 -13.76 -2.59
CA GLY A 253 -5.41 -14.93 -1.73
C GLY A 253 -4.72 -16.20 -2.22
N PHE A 254 -4.74 -16.49 -3.53
CA PHE A 254 -4.01 -17.63 -4.11
C PHE A 254 -2.49 -17.51 -3.94
N MET A 255 -1.92 -16.32 -4.12
CA MET A 255 -0.49 -16.10 -3.89
C MET A 255 -0.11 -16.34 -2.43
N ILE A 256 -0.90 -15.79 -1.51
CA ILE A 256 -0.67 -15.94 -0.06
C ILE A 256 -0.78 -17.42 0.36
N GLU A 257 -1.79 -18.13 -0.13
CA GLU A 257 -1.91 -19.58 0.12
C GLU A 257 -0.69 -20.35 -0.39
N ASN A 258 -0.20 -20.05 -1.60
CA ASN A 258 0.96 -20.73 -2.16
C ASN A 258 2.24 -20.48 -1.35
N ILE A 259 2.38 -19.29 -0.77
CA ILE A 259 3.50 -18.94 0.12
C ILE A 259 3.34 -19.66 1.46
N SER A 260 2.16 -19.59 2.09
CA SER A 260 1.90 -20.22 3.39
C SER A 260 2.03 -21.74 3.38
N LYS A 261 1.77 -22.38 2.21
CA LYS A 261 1.99 -23.81 1.96
C LYS A 261 3.41 -24.14 1.46
N GLU A 262 4.32 -23.18 1.48
CA GLU A 262 5.71 -23.34 0.99
C GLU A 262 5.81 -23.86 -0.45
N MET A 263 4.78 -23.67 -1.25
CA MET A 263 4.76 -24.08 -2.66
C MET A 263 5.69 -23.23 -3.53
N ILE A 264 5.94 -22.00 -3.11
CA ILE A 264 6.93 -21.07 -3.66
C ILE A 264 7.60 -20.32 -2.53
N LYS A 265 8.82 -19.86 -2.77
CA LYS A 265 9.49 -18.83 -1.97
C LYS A 265 9.55 -17.57 -2.79
N GLN A 266 9.36 -16.43 -2.15
CA GLN A 266 9.48 -15.13 -2.81
C GLN A 266 10.69 -14.36 -2.30
N TYR A 267 11.16 -13.43 -3.09
CA TYR A 267 12.10 -12.38 -2.71
C TYR A 267 11.59 -11.05 -3.25
N HIS A 268 11.97 -9.98 -2.60
CA HIS A 268 11.48 -8.64 -2.91
C HIS A 268 12.51 -7.84 -3.71
N TRP A 269 12.10 -6.70 -4.22
CA TRP A 269 12.93 -5.84 -5.07
C TRP A 269 14.21 -5.36 -4.37
N ASP A 270 14.17 -5.17 -3.04
CA ASP A 270 15.29 -4.74 -2.23
C ASP A 270 16.28 -5.86 -1.92
N ASP A 271 15.88 -7.14 -2.02
CA ASP A 271 16.76 -8.29 -1.87
C ASP A 271 17.69 -8.46 -3.09
N ILE A 272 17.31 -7.95 -4.27
CA ILE A 272 18.04 -8.17 -5.54
C ILE A 272 19.50 -7.73 -5.47
N LYS A 273 19.80 -6.67 -4.74
CA LYS A 273 21.15 -6.13 -4.57
C LYS A 273 22.09 -7.09 -3.81
N ASP A 274 21.50 -7.91 -2.92
CA ASP A 274 22.20 -8.82 -2.02
C ASP A 274 22.28 -10.25 -2.58
N LEU A 275 21.68 -10.52 -3.75
CA LEU A 275 21.75 -11.83 -4.39
C LEU A 275 23.18 -12.13 -4.87
N PRO A 276 23.67 -13.38 -4.68
CA PRO A 276 25.00 -13.79 -5.14
C PRO A 276 25.20 -13.58 -6.65
N ARG A 277 26.35 -13.03 -7.03
CA ARG A 277 26.77 -12.80 -8.43
C ARG A 277 28.00 -13.61 -8.84
N ASP A 278 28.45 -14.52 -7.97
CA ASP A 278 29.66 -15.34 -8.11
C ASP A 278 29.43 -16.68 -8.84
N GLY A 279 28.21 -16.89 -9.36
CA GLY A 279 27.82 -18.12 -10.04
C GLY A 279 27.39 -19.26 -9.11
N SER A 280 27.30 -19.02 -7.79
CA SER A 280 26.78 -20.03 -6.83
C SER A 280 25.27 -20.25 -6.96
N VAL A 281 24.55 -19.32 -7.57
CA VAL A 281 23.12 -19.39 -7.86
C VAL A 281 22.84 -19.10 -9.33
N THR A 282 21.65 -19.45 -9.81
CA THR A 282 21.17 -19.07 -11.13
C THR A 282 20.19 -17.91 -11.00
N LEU A 283 20.44 -16.81 -11.69
CA LEU A 283 19.55 -15.66 -11.81
C LEU A 283 18.81 -15.76 -13.16
N LEU A 284 17.52 -16.02 -13.14
CA LEU A 284 16.73 -16.36 -14.34
C LEU A 284 15.66 -15.28 -14.62
N ASP A 285 15.72 -14.67 -15.81
CA ASP A 285 14.67 -13.80 -16.34
C ASP A 285 13.79 -14.58 -17.32
N THR A 286 12.51 -14.72 -16.98
CA THR A 286 11.54 -15.52 -17.77
C THR A 286 10.67 -14.67 -18.69
N ARG A 287 11.06 -13.41 -18.91
CA ARG A 287 10.42 -12.54 -19.91
C ARG A 287 10.81 -12.98 -21.33
N THR A 288 10.09 -12.45 -22.30
CA THR A 288 10.44 -12.67 -23.71
C THR A 288 11.83 -12.12 -24.04
N ALA A 289 12.45 -12.66 -25.07
CA ALA A 289 13.77 -12.16 -25.53
C ALA A 289 13.74 -10.68 -25.92
N TYR A 290 12.60 -10.18 -26.40
CA TYR A 290 12.41 -8.76 -26.71
C TYR A 290 12.42 -7.88 -25.46
N GLU A 291 11.66 -8.26 -24.43
CA GLU A 291 11.62 -7.53 -23.13
C GLU A 291 13.01 -7.52 -22.49
N TYR A 292 13.73 -8.65 -22.52
CA TYR A 292 15.06 -8.76 -21.99
C TYR A 292 16.07 -7.85 -22.70
N LYS A 293 16.03 -7.82 -24.05
CA LYS A 293 16.88 -6.92 -24.85
C LYS A 293 16.58 -5.44 -24.65
N SER A 294 15.34 -5.11 -24.34
CA SER A 294 14.91 -3.72 -24.09
C SER A 294 15.41 -3.17 -22.75
N GLY A 295 15.84 -4.06 -21.85
CA GLY A 295 16.42 -3.74 -20.54
C GLY A 295 16.28 -4.92 -19.59
N HIS A 296 17.33 -5.27 -18.88
CA HIS A 296 17.37 -6.38 -17.93
C HIS A 296 18.26 -6.05 -16.73
N ILE A 297 18.19 -6.88 -15.72
CA ILE A 297 19.08 -6.78 -14.55
C ILE A 297 20.35 -7.56 -14.87
N ASP A 298 21.50 -6.92 -14.69
CA ASP A 298 22.79 -7.54 -14.94
C ASP A 298 22.95 -8.87 -14.18
N GLY A 299 23.54 -9.87 -14.85
CA GLY A 299 23.79 -11.20 -14.30
C GLY A 299 22.61 -12.17 -14.39
N TYR A 300 21.44 -11.74 -14.85
CA TYR A 300 20.32 -12.64 -15.14
C TYR A 300 20.48 -13.23 -16.56
N ILE A 301 20.29 -14.54 -16.69
CA ILE A 301 20.16 -15.22 -17.99
C ILE A 301 18.70 -15.20 -18.44
N ASN A 302 18.45 -15.19 -19.75
CA ASN A 302 17.10 -15.18 -20.28
C ASN A 302 16.68 -16.52 -20.86
N ILE A 303 15.67 -17.13 -20.24
CA ILE A 303 14.91 -18.24 -20.79
C ILE A 303 13.43 -17.90 -20.68
N PRO A 304 12.76 -17.53 -21.79
CA PRO A 304 11.33 -17.27 -21.74
C PRO A 304 10.55 -18.44 -21.13
N VAL A 305 9.51 -18.12 -20.34
CA VAL A 305 8.74 -19.18 -19.64
C VAL A 305 8.15 -20.21 -20.57
N ASP A 306 7.80 -19.82 -21.79
CA ASP A 306 7.23 -20.72 -22.80
C ASP A 306 8.26 -21.74 -23.32
N ASP A 307 9.55 -21.37 -23.36
CA ASP A 307 10.67 -22.21 -23.79
C ASP A 307 11.29 -23.01 -22.62
N LEU A 308 10.93 -22.69 -21.37
CA LEU A 308 11.65 -23.19 -20.20
C LEU A 308 11.64 -24.72 -20.10
N ARG A 309 10.52 -25.39 -20.43
CA ARG A 309 10.43 -26.86 -20.34
C ARG A 309 11.41 -27.56 -21.27
N ASP A 310 11.65 -27.02 -22.46
CA ASP A 310 12.55 -27.58 -23.47
C ASP A 310 14.01 -27.26 -23.19
N ARG A 311 14.27 -26.28 -22.31
CA ARG A 311 15.61 -25.75 -22.00
C ARG A 311 16.04 -25.98 -20.55
N LEU A 312 15.35 -26.89 -19.82
CA LEU A 312 15.70 -27.23 -18.42
C LEU A 312 17.13 -27.76 -18.28
N ASN A 313 17.66 -28.41 -19.33
CA ASN A 313 19.04 -28.94 -19.38
C ASN A 313 20.13 -27.85 -19.39
N GLU A 314 19.77 -26.58 -19.63
CA GLU A 314 20.70 -25.44 -19.56
C GLU A 314 20.90 -24.97 -18.11
N LEU A 315 20.08 -25.43 -17.17
CA LEU A 315 20.10 -25.01 -15.77
C LEU A 315 20.77 -26.09 -14.90
N ASP A 316 21.63 -25.64 -14.00
CA ASP A 316 22.28 -26.51 -13.02
C ASP A 316 21.32 -26.79 -11.86
N ARG A 317 20.85 -28.03 -11.76
CA ARG A 317 19.89 -28.48 -10.73
C ARG A 317 20.43 -28.43 -9.29
N SER A 318 21.73 -28.32 -9.12
CA SER A 318 22.36 -28.20 -7.79
C SER A 318 22.30 -26.79 -7.23
N LYS A 319 21.95 -25.80 -8.07
CA LYS A 319 21.92 -24.39 -7.70
C LYS A 319 20.52 -23.89 -7.40
N THR A 320 20.42 -23.00 -6.43
CA THR A 320 19.19 -22.23 -6.21
C THR A 320 18.93 -21.31 -7.41
N VAL A 321 17.68 -21.28 -7.90
CA VAL A 321 17.27 -20.44 -9.02
C VAL A 321 16.40 -19.30 -8.54
N TYR A 322 16.86 -18.07 -8.71
CA TYR A 322 16.08 -16.86 -8.47
C TYR A 322 15.44 -16.40 -9.77
N VAL A 323 14.13 -16.33 -9.80
CA VAL A 323 13.35 -16.12 -11.03
C VAL A 323 12.66 -14.78 -11.02
N ILE A 324 12.79 -14.00 -12.10
CA ILE A 324 12.04 -12.76 -12.29
C ILE A 324 11.21 -12.79 -13.57
N CYS A 325 10.19 -11.93 -13.60
CA CYS A 325 9.47 -11.53 -14.81
C CYS A 325 8.95 -10.09 -14.69
N GLN A 326 8.03 -9.69 -15.54
CA GLN A 326 7.48 -8.32 -15.53
C GLN A 326 6.51 -8.05 -14.34
N SER A 327 5.69 -9.04 -13.96
CA SER A 327 4.55 -8.81 -13.05
C SER A 327 4.28 -9.95 -12.06
N GLY A 328 5.17 -10.96 -11.99
CA GLY A 328 5.09 -12.08 -11.05
C GLY A 328 4.51 -13.38 -11.62
N LEU A 329 3.55 -13.34 -12.57
CA LEU A 329 2.87 -14.56 -13.04
C LEU A 329 3.81 -15.54 -13.78
N ARG A 330 4.61 -15.05 -14.72
CA ARG A 330 5.54 -15.91 -15.48
C ARG A 330 6.63 -16.51 -14.59
N SER A 331 7.15 -15.73 -13.64
CA SER A 331 8.11 -16.23 -12.66
C SER A 331 7.49 -17.27 -11.73
N TYR A 332 6.24 -17.09 -11.29
CA TYR A 332 5.50 -18.11 -10.53
C TYR A 332 5.40 -19.42 -11.32
N ILE A 333 4.97 -19.37 -12.59
CA ILE A 333 4.86 -20.55 -13.46
C ILE A 333 6.23 -21.23 -13.63
N ALA A 334 7.29 -20.45 -13.87
CA ALA A 334 8.64 -20.95 -13.99
C ALA A 334 9.12 -21.62 -12.70
N CYS A 335 8.89 -21.04 -11.52
CA CYS A 335 9.20 -21.66 -10.23
C CYS A 335 8.48 -23.01 -10.08
N ARG A 336 7.21 -23.11 -10.49
CA ARG A 336 6.46 -24.38 -10.44
C ARG A 336 7.00 -25.42 -11.41
N ILE A 337 7.42 -25.02 -12.62
CA ILE A 337 8.09 -25.92 -13.57
C ILE A 337 9.42 -26.43 -12.97
N LEU A 338 10.24 -25.54 -12.46
CA LEU A 338 11.54 -25.88 -11.89
C LEU A 338 11.44 -26.80 -10.67
N SER A 339 10.47 -26.52 -9.77
CA SER A 339 10.30 -27.35 -8.56
C SER A 339 9.74 -28.74 -8.80
N GLN A 340 9.22 -29.02 -10.01
CA GLN A 340 8.68 -30.32 -10.40
C GLN A 340 9.67 -31.15 -11.23
N ASN A 341 10.82 -30.61 -11.61
CA ASN A 341 11.84 -31.23 -12.45
C ASN A 341 13.23 -31.21 -11.81
#